data_17ebbbfc4a963e4e283b49860d77d836
#
_entry.id   17ebbbfc4a963e4e283b49860d77d836
#
_cell.length_a   1.000
_cell.length_b   1.000
_cell.length_c   1.000
_cell.angle_alpha   90.00
_cell.angle_beta   90.00
_cell.angle_gamma   90.00
#
_symmetry.space_group_name_H-M   'P 1'
#
loop_
_entity.id
_entity.type
_entity.pdbx_description
1 polymer ?
#
loop_
_entity_poly.entity_id
_entity_poly.type
_entity_poly.pdbx_seq_one_letter_code
_entity_poly.pdbx_strand_id
1 'polypeptide(L)'
;MPKPPKQNPDRPHPRREPRIPLPLSLENLGRVFDRCADYQTREVCLAGAGDRTLTVCYIDGMARTERLNDYVLRPLAQDERLARVPRGELLEHLRQGALYAQQVHRRTTLDQVATDLVGGCCALFLPGEGAALTVPVSTEEKRSVGEPENEPSLKGARDSFVESLRTNTSLVRRRLRAPELRVEEHIVGRQSLTPVDVVWLENIADPDTVRRVGQRLDEMDIDGVESAGDLEEYLVPAVSSPFPLILSTQRPDRFCRELLDGRVGLLCDGIPLGWVVPGTADQFFKTGQDRAYHWMAASALRLIRYFCAAVTLLLPGLYIALVTYHPEAIPGKLA
;
A
#
# COMPACT_ATOMS: atom_id res chain seq x y z
N MET A 1 -4.87 -1.45 -37.05
CA MET A 1 -4.92 -1.02 -35.65
C MET A 1 -6.21 -0.24 -35.45
N PRO A 2 -7.14 -0.62 -34.60
CA PRO A 2 -8.30 0.21 -34.29
C PRO A 2 -7.82 1.49 -33.61
N LYS A 3 -8.32 2.64 -34.09
CA LYS A 3 -8.04 3.93 -33.44
C LYS A 3 -8.49 3.88 -31.97
N PRO A 4 -7.70 4.42 -31.03
CA PRO A 4 -8.13 4.51 -29.64
C PRO A 4 -9.48 5.26 -29.60
N PRO A 5 -10.42 4.85 -28.75
CA PRO A 5 -11.70 5.51 -28.63
C PRO A 5 -11.47 6.99 -28.32
N LYS A 6 -12.09 7.87 -29.12
CA LYS A 6 -12.05 9.31 -28.87
C LYS A 6 -12.58 9.54 -27.45
N GLN A 7 -11.74 10.11 -26.59
CA GLN A 7 -12.18 10.56 -25.27
C GLN A 7 -13.30 11.57 -25.48
N ASN A 8 -14.49 11.24 -25.01
CA ASN A 8 -15.62 12.17 -25.01
C ASN A 8 -15.28 13.30 -24.03
N PRO A 9 -15.10 14.56 -24.51
CA PRO A 9 -14.75 15.69 -23.65
C PRO A 9 -15.83 16.01 -22.60
N ASP A 10 -17.06 15.51 -22.79
CA ASP A 10 -18.20 15.73 -21.89
C ASP A 10 -18.40 14.61 -20.86
N ARG A 11 -17.58 13.57 -20.85
CA ARG A 11 -17.58 12.64 -19.71
C ARG A 11 -16.98 13.33 -18.52
N PRO A 12 -17.73 13.48 -17.41
CA PRO A 12 -17.16 14.01 -16.19
C PRO A 12 -15.95 13.17 -15.83
N HIS A 13 -14.81 13.84 -15.62
CA HIS A 13 -13.60 13.17 -15.13
C HIS A 13 -13.97 12.50 -13.83
N PRO A 14 -13.62 11.23 -13.57
CA PRO A 14 -14.00 10.50 -12.35
C PRO A 14 -13.53 11.17 -11.04
N ARG A 15 -12.77 12.26 -11.11
CA ARG A 15 -12.30 13.09 -9.99
C ARG A 15 -13.00 14.45 -9.86
N ARG A 16 -14.11 14.71 -10.55
CA ARG A 16 -14.82 16.03 -10.47
C ARG A 16 -15.68 16.18 -9.21
N GLU A 17 -16.15 15.09 -8.63
CA GLU A 17 -16.87 15.14 -7.36
C GLU A 17 -15.91 14.84 -6.21
N PRO A 18 -15.92 15.62 -5.11
CA PRO A 18 -15.10 15.34 -3.95
C PRO A 18 -15.50 13.97 -3.39
N ARG A 19 -14.53 13.07 -3.27
CA ARG A 19 -14.74 11.74 -2.67
C ARG A 19 -15.03 11.82 -1.18
N ILE A 20 -14.55 12.89 -0.53
CA ILE A 20 -14.67 13.12 0.91
C ILE A 20 -15.55 14.36 1.12
N PRO A 21 -16.85 14.19 1.40
CA PRO A 21 -17.81 15.29 1.55
C PRO A 21 -17.75 15.98 2.92
N LEU A 22 -16.60 15.96 3.58
CA LEU A 22 -16.40 16.60 4.88
C LEU A 22 -15.77 18.00 4.71
N PRO A 23 -16.10 18.96 5.60
CA PRO A 23 -15.45 20.26 5.58
C PRO A 23 -13.97 20.14 5.88
N LEU A 24 -13.18 21.07 5.34
CA LEU A 24 -11.75 21.13 5.57
C LEU A 24 -11.47 21.49 7.02
N SER A 25 -10.96 20.54 7.79
CA SER A 25 -10.46 20.74 9.15
C SER A 25 -9.38 19.73 9.47
N LEU A 26 -8.50 20.05 10.42
CA LEU A 26 -7.48 19.13 10.90
C LEU A 26 -8.11 17.88 11.53
N GLU A 27 -9.21 18.03 12.27
CA GLU A 27 -9.94 16.93 12.89
C GLU A 27 -10.48 15.96 11.83
N ASN A 28 -11.14 16.48 10.79
CA ASN A 28 -11.66 15.65 9.71
C ASN A 28 -10.54 14.99 8.90
N LEU A 29 -9.39 15.66 8.74
CA LEU A 29 -8.23 15.04 8.13
C LEU A 29 -7.70 13.86 8.97
N GLY A 30 -7.65 14.02 10.30
CA GLY A 30 -7.32 12.93 11.22
C GLY A 30 -8.29 11.75 11.11
N ARG A 31 -9.59 12.01 10.92
CA ARG A 31 -10.57 10.92 10.68
C ARG A 31 -10.37 10.22 9.34
N VAL A 32 -9.96 10.97 8.29
CA VAL A 32 -9.66 10.37 6.97
C VAL A 32 -8.47 9.44 7.06
N PHE A 33 -7.46 9.76 7.86
CA PHE A 33 -6.26 8.95 8.06
C PHE A 33 -6.27 8.20 9.41
N ASP A 34 -7.46 7.96 9.97
CA ASP A 34 -7.61 7.08 11.11
C ASP A 34 -7.06 5.68 10.80
N ARG A 35 -6.43 5.04 11.79
CA ARG A 35 -5.74 3.74 11.63
C ARG A 35 -4.66 3.76 10.52
N CYS A 36 -3.97 4.90 10.36
CA CYS A 36 -2.82 5.05 9.47
C CYS A 36 -1.58 5.41 10.31
N ALA A 37 -0.77 4.42 10.68
CA ALA A 37 0.45 4.60 11.49
C ALA A 37 1.50 5.47 10.79
N ASP A 38 1.45 5.51 9.46
CA ASP A 38 2.32 6.34 8.62
C ASP A 38 1.83 7.79 8.48
N TYR A 39 0.61 8.14 8.95
CA TYR A 39 0.14 9.51 9.01
C TYR A 39 0.70 10.21 10.23
N GLN A 40 1.44 11.30 10.01
CA GLN A 40 2.11 12.05 11.05
C GLN A 40 1.64 13.49 11.08
N THR A 41 1.53 14.03 12.30
CA THR A 41 1.22 15.44 12.54
C THR A 41 2.27 16.05 13.47
N ARG A 42 2.68 17.28 13.17
CA ARG A 42 3.63 18.03 13.98
C ARG A 42 3.18 19.46 14.16
N GLU A 43 3.08 19.90 15.39
CA GLU A 43 2.89 21.31 15.69
C GLU A 43 4.23 22.06 15.63
N VAL A 44 4.21 23.19 14.96
CA VAL A 44 5.37 24.07 14.77
C VAL A 44 5.02 25.46 15.28
N CYS A 45 5.79 25.96 16.25
CA CYS A 45 5.71 27.35 16.68
C CYS A 45 6.40 28.22 15.64
N LEU A 46 5.73 29.30 15.22
CA LEU A 46 6.31 30.27 14.30
C LEU A 46 7.37 31.13 15.00
N ALA A 47 8.47 31.37 14.32
CA ALA A 47 9.56 32.17 14.86
C ALA A 47 9.06 33.55 15.34
N GLY A 48 9.46 33.94 16.54
CA GLY A 48 9.13 35.27 17.12
C GLY A 48 7.66 35.52 17.44
N ALA A 49 6.76 34.55 17.23
CA ALA A 49 5.31 34.74 17.35
C ALA A 49 4.71 34.09 18.60
N GLY A 50 5.52 33.72 19.58
CA GLY A 50 5.22 33.26 20.95
C GLY A 50 4.09 32.25 21.16
N ASP A 51 2.90 32.51 20.61
CA ASP A 51 1.70 31.71 20.77
C ASP A 51 1.08 31.24 19.45
N ARG A 52 1.72 31.54 18.32
CA ARG A 52 1.21 31.10 17.01
C ARG A 52 1.78 29.76 16.62
N THR A 53 0.92 28.77 16.57
CA THR A 53 1.24 27.42 16.12
C THR A 53 0.62 27.13 14.75
N LEU A 54 1.27 26.29 13.99
CA LEU A 54 0.81 25.76 12.72
C LEU A 54 0.99 24.25 12.76
N THR A 55 0.02 23.48 12.27
CA THR A 55 0.12 22.04 12.22
C THR A 55 0.56 21.59 10.83
N VAL A 56 1.64 20.83 10.79
CA VAL A 56 2.17 20.18 9.59
C VAL A 56 1.75 18.74 9.59
N CYS A 57 1.05 18.31 8.54
CA CYS A 57 0.61 16.93 8.35
C CYS A 57 1.34 16.32 7.15
N TYR A 58 1.78 15.08 7.27
CA TYR A 58 2.46 14.36 6.18
C TYR A 58 2.32 12.85 6.35
N ILE A 59 2.61 12.11 5.27
CA ILE A 59 2.70 10.64 5.31
C ILE A 59 4.18 10.26 5.33
N ASP A 60 4.58 9.55 6.38
CA ASP A 60 5.94 9.03 6.52
C ASP A 60 6.27 8.03 5.40
N GLY A 61 7.51 8.07 4.92
CA GLY A 61 7.92 7.32 3.73
C GLY A 61 7.48 7.92 2.38
N MET A 62 6.43 8.76 2.34
CA MET A 62 6.04 9.52 1.16
C MET A 62 6.67 10.93 1.14
N ALA A 63 6.73 11.56 2.29
CA ALA A 63 7.44 12.82 2.49
C ALA A 63 8.93 12.55 2.77
N ARG A 64 9.82 13.26 2.09
CA ARG A 64 11.25 13.18 2.38
C ARG A 64 11.59 14.10 3.56
N THR A 65 12.17 13.51 4.61
CA THR A 65 12.46 14.21 5.87
C THR A 65 13.34 15.43 5.67
N GLU A 66 14.38 15.33 4.83
CA GLU A 66 15.29 16.44 4.55
C GLU A 66 14.55 17.60 3.87
N ARG A 67 13.70 17.32 2.88
CA ARG A 67 12.92 18.37 2.20
C ARG A 67 11.88 18.99 3.11
N LEU A 68 11.20 18.17 3.91
CA LEU A 68 10.25 18.66 4.91
C LEU A 68 10.95 19.61 5.89
N ASN A 69 12.12 19.22 6.40
CA ASN A 69 12.89 20.02 7.32
C ASN A 69 13.39 21.33 6.67
N ASP A 70 14.06 21.24 5.51
CA ASP A 70 14.74 22.37 4.91
C ASP A 70 13.79 23.36 4.23
N TYR A 71 12.72 22.86 3.59
CA TYR A 71 11.84 23.70 2.77
C TYR A 71 10.61 24.21 3.54
N VAL A 72 10.23 23.52 4.63
CA VAL A 72 9.01 23.83 5.38
C VAL A 72 9.31 24.15 6.84
N LEU A 73 9.87 23.21 7.60
CA LEU A 73 10.00 23.37 9.04
C LEU A 73 11.02 24.44 9.42
N ARG A 74 12.18 24.47 8.75
CA ARG A 74 13.23 25.47 9.02
C ARG A 74 12.77 26.91 8.72
N PRO A 75 12.17 27.23 7.56
CA PRO A 75 11.62 28.56 7.32
C PRO A 75 10.58 28.98 8.35
N LEU A 76 9.65 28.07 8.75
CA LEU A 76 8.63 28.37 9.75
C LEU A 76 9.23 28.65 11.14
N ALA A 77 10.28 27.93 11.52
CA ALA A 77 10.90 28.04 12.84
C ALA A 77 11.96 29.15 12.93
N GLN A 78 12.48 29.69 11.81
CA GLN A 78 13.59 30.65 11.82
C GLN A 78 13.24 32.02 11.27
N ASP A 79 12.18 32.17 10.47
CA ASP A 79 11.83 33.48 9.90
C ASP A 79 10.98 34.32 10.87
N GLU A 80 11.66 35.18 11.63
CA GLU A 80 11.01 36.11 12.58
C GLU A 80 10.03 37.11 11.92
N ARG A 81 10.09 37.30 10.59
CA ARG A 81 9.15 38.18 9.88
C ARG A 81 7.74 37.62 9.93
N LEU A 82 7.57 36.30 10.05
CA LEU A 82 6.27 35.65 10.16
C LEU A 82 5.48 36.11 11.39
N ALA A 83 6.16 36.52 12.47
CA ALA A 83 5.53 37.08 13.66
C ALA A 83 4.78 38.39 13.39
N ARG A 84 5.24 39.18 12.41
CA ARG A 84 4.69 40.51 12.08
C ARG A 84 3.54 40.44 11.09
N VAL A 85 3.33 39.31 10.44
CA VAL A 85 2.27 39.12 9.44
C VAL A 85 0.93 38.95 10.15
N PRO A 86 -0.13 39.68 9.73
CA PRO A 86 -1.48 39.49 10.26
C PRO A 86 -1.96 38.03 10.06
N ARG A 87 -2.76 37.50 11.01
CA ARG A 87 -3.23 36.09 10.93
C ARG A 87 -3.91 35.78 9.61
N GLY A 88 -4.81 36.62 9.12
CA GLY A 88 -5.56 36.40 7.87
C GLY A 88 -4.71 36.49 6.59
N GLU A 89 -3.47 37.02 6.65
CA GLU A 89 -2.57 37.13 5.50
C GLU A 89 -1.44 36.10 5.55
N LEU A 90 -1.31 35.38 6.65
CA LEU A 90 -0.19 34.47 6.88
C LEU A 90 -0.12 33.32 5.85
N LEU A 91 -1.26 32.72 5.52
CA LEU A 91 -1.30 31.66 4.50
C LEU A 91 -0.85 32.19 3.12
N GLU A 92 -1.28 33.40 2.77
CA GLU A 92 -0.89 34.01 1.50
C GLU A 92 0.59 34.38 1.48
N HIS A 93 1.10 34.89 2.59
CA HIS A 93 2.52 35.20 2.76
C HIS A 93 3.40 33.94 2.64
N LEU A 94 2.99 32.84 3.29
CA LEU A 94 3.66 31.55 3.16
C LEU A 94 3.62 31.02 1.72
N ARG A 95 2.52 31.22 1.01
CA ARG A 95 2.37 30.82 -0.40
C ARG A 95 3.26 31.62 -1.34
N GLN A 96 3.48 32.93 -1.07
CA GLN A 96 4.19 33.86 -1.96
C GLN A 96 5.72 33.80 -1.85
N GLY A 97 6.31 32.97 -0.98
CA GLY A 97 7.76 32.77 -0.97
C GLY A 97 8.43 32.70 0.40
N ALA A 98 7.66 32.65 1.50
CA ALA A 98 8.26 32.38 2.81
C ALA A 98 8.71 30.92 2.97
N LEU A 99 8.15 30.00 2.18
CA LEU A 99 8.59 28.62 2.10
C LEU A 99 9.59 28.45 0.94
N TYR A 100 10.63 27.63 1.14
CA TYR A 100 11.65 27.38 0.11
C TYR A 100 11.24 26.35 -0.94
N ALA A 101 9.93 26.21 -1.18
CA ALA A 101 9.34 25.28 -2.13
C ALA A 101 8.97 25.99 -3.44
N GLN A 102 9.23 25.33 -4.57
CA GLN A 102 8.90 25.87 -5.90
C GLN A 102 7.40 26.01 -6.14
N GLN A 103 6.60 25.14 -5.52
CA GLN A 103 5.14 25.11 -5.68
C GLN A 103 4.48 24.99 -4.32
N VAL A 104 3.59 25.92 -4.02
CA VAL A 104 2.75 25.91 -2.82
C VAL A 104 1.31 26.09 -3.27
N HIS A 105 0.47 25.10 -3.00
CA HIS A 105 -0.93 25.13 -3.42
C HIS A 105 -1.84 25.46 -2.26
N ARG A 106 -2.78 26.39 -2.46
CA ARG A 106 -3.85 26.64 -1.52
C ARG A 106 -5.00 25.68 -1.80
N ARG A 107 -5.43 24.94 -0.79
CA ARG A 107 -6.51 23.97 -0.84
C ARG A 107 -7.66 24.39 0.05
N THR A 108 -8.88 24.21 -0.45
CA THR A 108 -10.11 24.62 0.26
C THR A 108 -11.03 23.44 0.55
N THR A 109 -10.71 22.27 0.05
CA THR A 109 -11.47 21.03 0.29
C THR A 109 -10.59 19.95 0.90
N LEU A 110 -11.19 19.13 1.77
CA LEU A 110 -10.50 18.04 2.45
C LEU A 110 -9.99 16.99 1.44
N ASP A 111 -10.76 16.71 0.41
CA ASP A 111 -10.41 15.77 -0.66
C ASP A 111 -9.13 16.18 -1.40
N GLN A 112 -8.96 17.48 -1.68
CA GLN A 112 -7.73 17.98 -2.30
C GLN A 112 -6.52 17.80 -1.39
N VAL A 113 -6.66 18.09 -0.09
CA VAL A 113 -5.57 17.93 0.87
C VAL A 113 -5.21 16.46 1.04
N ALA A 114 -6.19 15.58 1.21
CA ALA A 114 -5.97 14.14 1.32
C ALA A 114 -5.30 13.57 0.07
N THR A 115 -5.73 13.98 -1.12
CA THR A 115 -5.11 13.58 -2.39
C THR A 115 -3.66 14.05 -2.50
N ASP A 116 -3.36 15.28 -2.09
CA ASP A 116 -1.99 15.80 -2.11
C ASP A 116 -1.09 15.07 -1.11
N LEU A 117 -1.60 14.74 0.09
CA LEU A 117 -0.85 13.97 1.10
C LEU A 117 -0.46 12.59 0.59
N VAL A 118 -1.41 11.84 0.02
CA VAL A 118 -1.08 10.52 -0.59
C VAL A 118 -0.23 10.65 -1.86
N GLY A 119 -0.12 11.85 -2.42
CA GLY A 119 0.79 12.21 -3.50
C GLY A 119 2.22 12.55 -3.04
N GLY A 120 2.47 12.60 -1.72
CA GLY A 120 3.78 12.93 -1.14
C GLY A 120 3.99 14.43 -0.90
N CYS A 121 2.92 15.19 -0.74
CA CYS A 121 2.97 16.55 -0.21
C CYS A 121 2.87 16.53 1.32
N CYS A 122 3.31 17.59 1.98
CA CYS A 122 2.88 17.91 3.32
C CYS A 122 1.76 18.97 3.28
N ALA A 123 0.89 18.99 4.29
CA ALA A 123 -0.18 19.96 4.42
C ALA A 123 0.05 20.83 5.66
N LEU A 124 -0.18 22.12 5.54
CA LEU A 124 0.00 23.12 6.57
C LEU A 124 -1.38 23.65 6.95
N PHE A 125 -1.77 23.49 8.21
CA PHE A 125 -3.01 23.97 8.78
C PHE A 125 -2.75 25.10 9.75
N LEU A 126 -3.43 26.23 9.55
CA LEU A 126 -3.42 27.35 10.48
C LEU A 126 -4.74 27.38 11.24
N PRO A 127 -4.74 27.46 12.59
CA PRO A 127 -5.97 27.52 13.36
C PRO A 127 -6.84 28.72 12.96
N GLY A 128 -8.13 28.45 12.68
CA GLY A 128 -9.11 29.49 12.31
C GLY A 128 -9.16 29.81 10.82
N GLU A 129 -8.34 29.24 9.97
CA GLU A 129 -8.38 29.43 8.53
C GLU A 129 -9.21 28.34 7.85
N GLY A 130 -10.05 28.73 6.88
CA GLY A 130 -10.84 27.80 6.07
C GLY A 130 -10.09 27.18 4.88
N ALA A 131 -8.75 27.28 4.87
CA ALA A 131 -7.91 26.77 3.82
C ALA A 131 -6.62 26.18 4.41
N ALA A 132 -6.01 25.22 3.69
CA ALA A 132 -4.71 24.66 3.99
C ALA A 132 -3.74 24.91 2.83
N LEU A 133 -2.43 24.93 3.11
CA LEU A 133 -1.41 24.92 2.08
C LEU A 133 -0.86 23.50 1.92
N THR A 134 -0.65 23.06 0.69
CA THR A 134 0.06 21.83 0.41
C THR A 134 1.35 22.11 -0.34
N VAL A 135 2.43 21.45 0.10
CA VAL A 135 3.79 21.65 -0.39
C VAL A 135 4.35 20.30 -0.81
N PRO A 136 4.81 20.15 -2.07
CA PRO A 136 5.42 18.90 -2.52
C PRO A 136 6.79 18.71 -1.85
N VAL A 137 6.89 17.65 -1.05
CA VAL A 137 8.11 17.26 -0.33
C VAL A 137 8.59 15.86 -0.72
N SER A 138 7.91 15.21 -1.66
CA SER A 138 8.33 13.94 -2.22
C SER A 138 9.56 14.14 -3.13
N THR A 139 10.42 13.12 -3.21
CA THR A 139 11.45 13.03 -4.24
C THR A 139 11.08 11.96 -5.24
N GLU A 140 11.35 12.24 -6.52
CA GLU A 140 11.37 11.22 -7.58
C GLU A 140 12.66 10.38 -7.56
N GLU A 141 13.44 10.41 -6.48
CA GLU A 141 14.62 9.55 -6.41
C GLU A 141 14.16 8.11 -6.56
N LYS A 142 14.43 7.58 -7.73
CA LYS A 142 14.41 6.15 -8.02
C LYS A 142 15.55 5.54 -7.18
N ARG A 143 15.29 5.20 -5.91
CA ARG A 143 16.15 4.26 -5.22
C ARG A 143 16.17 3.02 -6.08
N SER A 144 17.33 2.41 -6.23
CA SER A 144 17.49 1.11 -6.87
C SER A 144 16.79 0.06 -5.99
N VAL A 145 15.47 -0.03 -6.14
CA VAL A 145 14.71 -1.15 -5.64
C VAL A 145 15.14 -2.32 -6.50
N GLY A 146 15.69 -3.37 -5.89
CA GLY A 146 16.16 -4.55 -6.59
C GLY A 146 15.04 -5.21 -7.43
N GLU A 147 15.43 -6.00 -8.41
CA GLU A 147 14.48 -6.84 -9.14
C GLU A 147 14.10 -8.05 -8.26
N PRO A 148 12.84 -8.52 -8.29
CA PRO A 148 12.42 -9.68 -7.52
C PRO A 148 13.15 -10.93 -8.02
N GLU A 149 13.91 -11.57 -7.15
CA GLU A 149 14.71 -12.76 -7.49
C GLU A 149 13.82 -13.98 -7.75
N ASN A 150 12.78 -14.16 -6.94
CA ASN A 150 11.90 -15.33 -7.01
C ASN A 150 10.71 -15.18 -7.96
N GLU A 151 10.37 -13.94 -8.34
CA GLU A 151 9.24 -13.63 -9.22
C GLU A 151 9.66 -12.73 -10.39
N PRO A 152 10.60 -13.13 -11.27
CA PRO A 152 11.09 -12.29 -12.36
C PRO A 152 9.97 -11.91 -13.32
N SER A 153 9.94 -10.65 -13.75
CA SER A 153 8.94 -10.13 -14.68
C SER A 153 9.54 -9.81 -16.04
N LEU A 154 9.05 -10.48 -17.09
CA LEU A 154 9.43 -10.16 -18.47
C LEU A 154 8.80 -8.85 -18.97
N LYS A 155 7.58 -8.57 -18.54
CA LYS A 155 6.84 -7.33 -18.86
C LYS A 155 6.07 -6.88 -17.62
N GLY A 156 6.47 -5.78 -17.01
CA GLY A 156 5.80 -5.23 -15.82
C GLY A 156 6.75 -4.45 -14.94
N ALA A 157 6.28 -4.14 -13.76
CA ALA A 157 7.10 -3.49 -12.74
C ALA A 157 8.21 -4.44 -12.28
N ARG A 158 9.40 -3.87 -12.09
CA ARG A 158 10.59 -4.59 -11.64
C ARG A 158 10.95 -4.27 -10.19
N ASP A 159 10.17 -3.42 -9.54
CA ASP A 159 10.34 -3.12 -8.12
C ASP A 159 9.94 -4.30 -7.25
N SER A 160 10.72 -4.52 -6.21
CA SER A 160 10.55 -5.57 -5.20
C SER A 160 10.42 -4.94 -3.82
N PHE A 161 9.80 -5.65 -2.89
CA PHE A 161 9.89 -5.33 -1.47
C PHE A 161 11.33 -5.48 -0.98
N VAL A 162 11.68 -4.66 0.01
CA VAL A 162 12.99 -4.61 0.67
C VAL A 162 12.84 -4.86 2.16
N GLU A 163 13.93 -4.90 2.92
CA GLU A 163 13.90 -5.17 4.36
C GLU A 163 13.21 -4.05 5.16
N SER A 164 13.27 -2.81 4.69
CA SER A 164 12.70 -1.66 5.41
C SER A 164 11.19 -1.57 5.26
N LEU A 165 10.45 -1.72 6.37
CA LEU A 165 9.00 -1.64 6.43
C LEU A 165 8.46 -0.33 5.83
N ARG A 166 9.02 0.83 6.21
CA ARG A 166 8.56 2.14 5.72
C ARG A 166 8.79 2.33 4.22
N THR A 167 9.86 1.74 3.69
CA THR A 167 10.08 1.71 2.23
C THR A 167 8.99 0.89 1.55
N ASN A 168 8.66 -0.28 2.09
CA ASN A 168 7.63 -1.16 1.54
C ASN A 168 6.23 -0.51 1.58
N THR A 169 5.86 0.09 2.69
CA THR A 169 4.60 0.85 2.83
C THR A 169 4.54 2.00 1.82
N SER A 170 5.65 2.71 1.60
CA SER A 170 5.73 3.77 0.59
C SER A 170 5.56 3.25 -0.84
N LEU A 171 6.09 2.06 -1.17
CA LEU A 171 5.88 1.41 -2.48
C LEU A 171 4.40 1.10 -2.71
N VAL A 172 3.70 0.61 -1.70
CA VAL A 172 2.25 0.37 -1.76
C VAL A 172 1.49 1.69 -1.95
N ARG A 173 1.78 2.72 -1.15
CA ARG A 173 1.13 4.05 -1.24
C ARG A 173 1.35 4.73 -2.60
N ARG A 174 2.54 4.60 -3.20
CA ARG A 174 2.83 5.15 -4.54
C ARG A 174 1.99 4.51 -5.63
N ARG A 175 1.62 3.24 -5.47
CA ARG A 175 0.77 2.50 -6.40
C ARG A 175 -0.71 2.72 -6.14
N LEU A 176 -1.11 2.68 -4.89
CA LEU A 176 -2.47 2.89 -4.42
C LEU A 176 -2.59 4.26 -3.76
N ARG A 177 -2.72 5.30 -4.59
CA ARG A 177 -2.88 6.69 -4.13
C ARG A 177 -4.32 6.93 -3.68
N ALA A 178 -4.76 6.19 -2.69
CA ALA A 178 -6.11 6.21 -2.16
C ALA A 178 -6.09 6.64 -0.68
N PRO A 179 -6.84 7.67 -0.29
CA PRO A 179 -7.00 8.03 1.12
C PRO A 179 -7.64 6.92 1.97
N GLU A 180 -8.34 5.99 1.33
CA GLU A 180 -8.98 4.83 1.94
C GLU A 180 -7.99 3.70 2.30
N LEU A 181 -6.72 3.79 1.88
CA LEU A 181 -5.69 2.83 2.24
C LEU A 181 -5.33 2.99 3.72
N ARG A 182 -5.56 1.95 4.51
CA ARG A 182 -5.19 1.86 5.93
C ARG A 182 -3.89 1.13 6.10
N VAL A 183 -3.12 1.56 7.10
CA VAL A 183 -1.84 0.97 7.48
C VAL A 183 -1.79 0.96 9.01
N GLU A 184 -2.13 -0.15 9.63
CA GLU A 184 -2.13 -0.29 11.08
C GLU A 184 -0.89 -1.05 11.51
N GLU A 185 -0.11 -0.46 12.41
CA GLU A 185 1.13 -1.05 12.88
C GLU A 185 0.89 -1.86 14.16
N HIS A 186 1.36 -3.08 14.16
CA HIS A 186 1.41 -3.98 15.32
C HIS A 186 2.87 -4.30 15.65
N ILE A 187 3.19 -4.43 16.92
CA ILE A 187 4.53 -4.83 17.38
C ILE A 187 4.50 -6.29 17.81
N VAL A 188 5.29 -7.12 17.15
CA VAL A 188 5.34 -8.56 17.39
C VAL A 188 6.70 -8.97 17.94
N GLY A 189 6.71 -9.97 18.83
CA GLY A 189 7.91 -10.48 19.48
C GLY A 189 8.26 -9.75 20.74
N ARG A 190 8.49 -10.53 21.83
CA ARG A 190 8.84 -9.98 23.16
C ARG A 190 10.23 -9.37 23.22
N GLN A 191 11.16 -9.90 22.44
CA GLN A 191 12.56 -9.47 22.42
C GLN A 191 12.88 -8.64 21.16
N SER A 192 12.37 -9.07 19.99
CA SER A 192 12.67 -8.38 18.73
C SER A 192 11.90 -7.08 18.55
N LEU A 193 10.70 -6.96 19.16
CA LEU A 193 9.80 -5.80 19.00
C LEU A 193 9.64 -5.41 17.54
N THR A 194 9.38 -6.39 16.67
CA THR A 194 9.35 -6.23 15.22
C THR A 194 8.05 -5.58 14.79
N PRO A 195 8.08 -4.43 14.10
CA PRO A 195 6.87 -3.79 13.57
C PRO A 195 6.34 -4.55 12.36
N VAL A 196 5.03 -4.77 12.36
CA VAL A 196 4.27 -5.40 11.28
C VAL A 196 3.12 -4.49 10.88
N ASP A 197 3.10 -4.04 9.64
CA ASP A 197 2.01 -3.23 9.09
C ASP A 197 0.93 -4.15 8.51
N VAL A 198 -0.31 -4.02 9.01
CA VAL A 198 -1.51 -4.56 8.39
C VAL A 198 -2.06 -3.53 7.42
N VAL A 199 -2.20 -3.90 6.16
CA VAL A 199 -2.54 -2.98 5.06
C VAL A 199 -3.81 -3.43 4.35
N TRP A 200 -4.81 -2.54 4.23
CA TRP A 200 -6.05 -2.85 3.52
C TRP A 200 -6.72 -1.59 2.93
N LEU A 201 -7.70 -1.78 2.06
CA LEU A 201 -8.57 -0.72 1.56
C LEU A 201 -9.88 -0.74 2.33
N GLU A 202 -10.16 0.31 3.12
CA GLU A 202 -11.31 0.42 4.03
C GLU A 202 -12.67 0.20 3.35
N ASN A 203 -12.79 0.66 2.10
CA ASN A 203 -14.02 0.58 1.33
C ASN A 203 -14.25 -0.76 0.60
N ILE A 204 -13.28 -1.68 0.64
CA ILE A 204 -13.32 -2.93 -0.14
C ILE A 204 -13.07 -4.15 0.76
N ALA A 205 -12.15 -4.06 1.72
CA ALA A 205 -11.76 -5.19 2.56
C ALA A 205 -12.90 -5.62 3.50
N ASP A 206 -12.95 -6.92 3.80
CA ASP A 206 -13.86 -7.46 4.80
C ASP A 206 -13.40 -7.08 6.21
N PRO A 207 -14.21 -6.32 6.99
CA PRO A 207 -13.82 -5.86 8.33
C PRO A 207 -13.55 -7.01 9.32
N ASP A 208 -14.24 -8.16 9.14
CA ASP A 208 -14.04 -9.31 10.00
C ASP A 208 -12.67 -9.97 9.76
N THR A 209 -12.21 -9.96 8.52
CA THR A 209 -10.87 -10.45 8.17
C THR A 209 -9.79 -9.52 8.72
N VAL A 210 -9.95 -8.20 8.60
CA VAL A 210 -9.02 -7.21 9.18
C VAL A 210 -8.89 -7.41 10.69
N ARG A 211 -10.03 -7.50 11.40
CA ARG A 211 -10.06 -7.68 12.84
C ARG A 211 -9.38 -8.98 13.27
N ARG A 212 -9.67 -10.10 12.58
CA ARG A 212 -9.05 -11.40 12.89
C ARG A 212 -7.53 -11.40 12.69
N VAL A 213 -7.05 -10.72 11.66
CA VAL A 213 -5.61 -10.58 11.42
C VAL A 213 -4.95 -9.78 12.54
N GLY A 214 -5.49 -8.60 12.90
CA GLY A 214 -4.99 -7.78 13.99
C GLY A 214 -4.98 -8.56 15.32
N GLN A 215 -6.09 -9.20 15.69
CA GLN A 215 -6.17 -9.99 16.92
C GLN A 215 -5.11 -11.10 16.98
N ARG A 216 -4.83 -11.79 15.87
CA ARG A 216 -3.80 -12.83 15.84
C ARG A 216 -2.40 -12.28 16.02
N LEU A 217 -2.11 -11.10 15.44
CA LEU A 217 -0.83 -10.44 15.66
C LEU A 217 -0.67 -10.01 17.12
N ASP A 218 -1.73 -9.49 17.75
CA ASP A 218 -1.72 -9.07 19.15
C ASP A 218 -1.61 -10.27 20.13
N GLU A 219 -2.18 -11.43 19.75
CA GLU A 219 -2.14 -12.67 20.54
C GLU A 219 -0.85 -13.47 20.30
N MET A 220 0.01 -13.04 19.36
CA MET A 220 1.22 -13.77 19.01
C MET A 220 2.26 -13.74 20.13
N ASP A 221 2.45 -14.89 20.79
CA ASP A 221 3.38 -15.05 21.89
C ASP A 221 4.67 -15.73 21.43
N ILE A 222 5.58 -14.93 20.87
CA ILE A 222 6.91 -15.34 20.41
C ILE A 222 7.98 -14.38 20.89
N ASP A 223 9.22 -14.83 20.96
CA ASP A 223 10.34 -13.98 21.36
C ASP A 223 10.79 -13.05 20.22
N GLY A 224 10.70 -13.49 18.99
CA GLY A 224 11.07 -12.70 17.83
C GLY A 224 10.55 -13.29 16.51
N VAL A 225 10.47 -12.44 15.49
CA VAL A 225 10.17 -12.82 14.09
C VAL A 225 11.51 -12.83 13.33
N GLU A 226 12.03 -14.01 13.04
CA GLU A 226 13.31 -14.16 12.33
C GLU A 226 13.10 -14.58 10.85
N SER A 227 11.99 -15.24 10.58
CA SER A 227 11.69 -15.77 9.24
C SER A 227 10.25 -15.51 8.80
N ALA A 228 10.04 -15.62 7.48
CA ALA A 228 8.70 -15.55 6.91
C ALA A 228 7.76 -16.64 7.45
N GLY A 229 8.32 -17.81 7.77
CA GLY A 229 7.57 -18.96 8.29
C GLY A 229 6.96 -18.70 9.67
N ASP A 230 7.67 -17.96 10.53
CA ASP A 230 7.20 -17.65 11.88
C ASP A 230 5.87 -16.89 11.83
N LEU A 231 5.78 -15.90 10.94
CA LEU A 231 4.55 -15.11 10.76
C LEU A 231 3.43 -15.94 10.12
N GLU A 232 3.77 -16.77 9.12
CA GLU A 232 2.80 -17.59 8.40
C GLU A 232 2.16 -18.64 9.32
N GLU A 233 2.91 -19.27 10.21
CA GLU A 233 2.41 -20.28 11.14
C GLU A 233 1.35 -19.74 12.10
N TYR A 234 1.56 -18.54 12.64
CA TYR A 234 0.61 -17.92 13.56
C TYR A 234 -0.61 -17.30 12.88
N LEU A 235 -0.45 -16.78 11.68
CA LEU A 235 -1.56 -16.19 10.92
C LEU A 235 -2.55 -17.23 10.40
N VAL A 236 -2.08 -18.45 10.13
CA VAL A 236 -2.94 -19.54 9.68
C VAL A 236 -3.68 -20.15 10.87
N PRO A 237 -5.02 -20.37 10.79
CA PRO A 237 -5.70 -21.20 11.76
C PRO A 237 -5.04 -22.58 11.81
N ALA A 238 -5.03 -23.21 12.99
CA ALA A 238 -4.57 -24.59 13.19
C ALA A 238 -5.46 -25.60 12.43
N VAL A 239 -5.61 -25.40 11.12
CA VAL A 239 -6.36 -26.26 10.22
C VAL A 239 -5.32 -27.07 9.44
N SER A 240 -5.43 -28.38 9.49
CA SER A 240 -4.65 -29.30 8.66
C SER A 240 -5.05 -29.14 7.19
N SER A 241 -4.54 -28.10 6.54
CA SER A 241 -4.77 -27.86 5.11
C SER A 241 -3.49 -28.16 4.34
N PRO A 242 -3.53 -29.02 3.31
CA PRO A 242 -2.39 -29.24 2.42
C PRO A 242 -2.13 -28.05 1.48
N PHE A 243 -3.02 -27.06 1.47
CA PHE A 243 -2.89 -25.86 0.65
C PHE A 243 -2.48 -24.67 1.49
N PRO A 244 -1.56 -23.83 1.00
CA PRO A 244 -1.21 -22.60 1.68
C PRO A 244 -2.43 -21.67 1.76
N LEU A 245 -2.69 -21.15 2.97
CA LEU A 245 -3.81 -20.24 3.24
C LEU A 245 -3.39 -18.76 3.20
N ILE A 246 -2.11 -18.52 2.98
CA ILE A 246 -1.50 -17.21 2.82
C ILE A 246 -0.76 -17.19 1.49
N LEU A 247 -0.84 -16.06 0.81
CA LEU A 247 -0.05 -15.80 -0.39
C LEU A 247 1.11 -14.88 -0.01
N SER A 248 2.35 -15.31 -0.20
CA SER A 248 3.53 -14.46 -0.08
C SER A 248 3.99 -13.96 -1.45
N THR A 249 4.52 -12.75 -1.52
CA THR A 249 5.03 -12.16 -2.76
C THR A 249 6.12 -11.12 -2.49
N GLN A 250 7.16 -11.09 -3.32
CA GLN A 250 8.16 -10.02 -3.33
C GLN A 250 7.70 -8.80 -4.14
N ARG A 251 6.59 -8.90 -4.86
CA ARG A 251 6.15 -7.90 -5.84
C ARG A 251 5.08 -6.96 -5.29
N PRO A 252 5.39 -5.65 -5.16
CA PRO A 252 4.40 -4.65 -4.74
C PRO A 252 3.20 -4.53 -5.68
N ASP A 253 3.38 -4.79 -7.00
CA ASP A 253 2.27 -4.73 -7.96
C ASP A 253 1.26 -5.89 -7.76
N ARG A 254 1.74 -7.09 -7.40
CA ARG A 254 0.90 -8.23 -7.05
C ARG A 254 0.19 -7.98 -5.72
N PHE A 255 0.93 -7.55 -4.72
CA PHE A 255 0.39 -7.20 -3.40
C PHE A 255 -0.74 -6.16 -3.50
N CYS A 256 -0.50 -5.01 -4.14
CA CYS A 256 -1.51 -3.97 -4.33
C CYS A 256 -2.76 -4.46 -5.06
N ARG A 257 -2.59 -5.41 -5.95
CA ARG A 257 -3.72 -6.00 -6.67
C ARG A 257 -4.61 -6.81 -5.75
N GLU A 258 -4.01 -7.61 -4.88
CA GLU A 258 -4.77 -8.41 -3.94
C GLU A 258 -5.53 -7.51 -2.94
N LEU A 259 -4.96 -6.34 -2.58
CA LEU A 259 -5.69 -5.33 -1.81
C LEU A 259 -6.89 -4.76 -2.57
N LEU A 260 -6.76 -4.52 -3.88
CA LEU A 260 -7.87 -4.08 -4.73
C LEU A 260 -8.95 -5.16 -4.91
N ASP A 261 -8.59 -6.43 -4.75
CA ASP A 261 -9.52 -7.56 -4.76
C ASP A 261 -10.16 -7.78 -3.35
N GLY A 262 -9.95 -6.87 -2.38
CA GLY A 262 -10.59 -6.84 -1.06
C GLY A 262 -9.87 -7.64 0.03
N ARG A 263 -8.62 -8.01 -0.19
CA ARG A 263 -7.84 -8.78 0.77
C ARG A 263 -7.05 -7.89 1.71
N VAL A 264 -6.54 -8.50 2.77
CA VAL A 264 -5.70 -7.86 3.77
C VAL A 264 -4.25 -8.25 3.52
N GLY A 265 -3.37 -7.26 3.44
CA GLY A 265 -1.94 -7.45 3.27
C GLY A 265 -1.20 -7.25 4.58
N LEU A 266 -0.04 -7.89 4.72
CA LEU A 266 0.88 -7.68 5.83
C LEU A 266 2.28 -7.40 5.28
N LEU A 267 2.98 -6.50 5.93
CA LEU A 267 4.39 -6.17 5.67
C LEU A 267 5.12 -6.23 7.02
N CYS A 268 6.29 -6.85 7.06
CA CYS A 268 7.09 -7.01 8.27
C CYS A 268 8.44 -6.33 8.08
N ASP A 269 8.93 -5.67 9.12
CA ASP A 269 10.28 -5.11 9.10
C ASP A 269 11.32 -6.23 9.08
N GLY A 270 12.40 -6.04 8.35
CA GLY A 270 13.46 -7.03 8.18
C GLY A 270 13.19 -8.11 7.14
N ILE A 271 11.96 -8.24 6.60
CA ILE A 271 11.60 -9.31 5.66
C ILE A 271 11.12 -8.71 4.32
N PRO A 272 11.82 -8.97 3.19
CA PRO A 272 11.49 -8.40 1.89
C PRO A 272 10.33 -9.14 1.20
N LEU A 273 9.24 -9.39 1.94
CA LEU A 273 8.04 -10.08 1.48
C LEU A 273 6.78 -9.34 1.95
N GLY A 274 5.73 -9.42 1.15
CA GLY A 274 4.38 -9.08 1.55
C GLY A 274 3.51 -10.31 1.58
N TRP A 275 2.70 -10.47 2.62
CA TRP A 275 1.73 -11.54 2.76
C TRP A 275 0.33 -11.01 2.51
N VAL A 276 -0.51 -11.85 1.95
CA VAL A 276 -1.91 -11.52 1.63
C VAL A 276 -2.82 -12.62 2.17
N VAL A 277 -3.83 -12.23 2.92
CA VAL A 277 -4.82 -13.12 3.51
C VAL A 277 -6.25 -12.68 3.13
N PRO A 278 -7.16 -13.64 2.95
CA PRO A 278 -6.95 -15.06 2.84
C PRO A 278 -6.34 -15.46 1.50
N GLY A 279 -5.46 -16.46 1.50
CA GLY A 279 -5.01 -17.14 0.29
C GLY A 279 -6.12 -18.02 -0.29
N THR A 280 -6.29 -18.00 -1.60
CA THR A 280 -7.27 -18.84 -2.29
C THR A 280 -6.58 -19.73 -3.32
N ALA A 281 -7.10 -20.94 -3.54
CA ALA A 281 -6.50 -21.92 -4.44
C ALA A 281 -6.29 -21.36 -5.86
N ASP A 282 -7.17 -20.48 -6.33
CA ASP A 282 -7.09 -19.90 -7.67
C ASP A 282 -5.88 -18.97 -7.87
N GLN A 283 -5.33 -18.40 -6.79
CA GLN A 283 -4.15 -17.54 -6.84
C GLN A 283 -2.88 -18.29 -7.21
N PHE A 284 -2.80 -19.59 -6.88
CA PHE A 284 -1.65 -20.42 -7.24
C PHE A 284 -1.60 -20.74 -8.73
N PHE A 285 -2.74 -20.63 -9.42
CA PHE A 285 -2.81 -20.80 -10.87
C PHE A 285 -2.67 -19.48 -11.65
N LYS A 286 -2.63 -18.33 -10.95
CA LYS A 286 -2.45 -17.01 -11.52
C LYS A 286 -1.01 -16.53 -11.28
N THR A 287 -0.31 -16.16 -12.35
CA THR A 287 1.00 -15.53 -12.25
C THR A 287 0.89 -14.04 -12.57
N GLY A 288 1.79 -13.22 -12.02
CA GLY A 288 1.86 -11.80 -12.36
C GLY A 288 2.07 -11.55 -13.86
N GLN A 289 2.69 -12.51 -14.56
CA GLN A 289 2.94 -12.43 -15.99
C GLN A 289 1.69 -12.63 -16.86
N ASP A 290 0.64 -13.32 -16.38
CA ASP A 290 -0.58 -13.58 -17.16
C ASP A 290 -1.23 -12.29 -17.65
N ARG A 291 -1.06 -11.17 -16.94
CA ARG A 291 -1.62 -9.86 -17.28
C ARG A 291 -0.77 -9.06 -18.27
N ALA A 292 0.48 -9.44 -18.45
CA ALA A 292 1.35 -8.88 -19.46
C ALA A 292 1.02 -9.38 -20.87
N TYR A 293 0.24 -10.47 -20.96
CA TYR A 293 -0.21 -11.05 -22.21
C TYR A 293 -1.63 -10.59 -22.58
N HIS A 294 -1.93 -10.72 -23.87
CA HIS A 294 -3.30 -10.52 -24.36
C HIS A 294 -4.24 -11.53 -23.66
N TRP A 295 -5.47 -11.12 -23.36
CA TRP A 295 -6.43 -11.91 -22.57
C TRP A 295 -6.62 -13.35 -23.06
N MET A 296 -6.59 -13.58 -24.40
CA MET A 296 -6.70 -14.93 -24.99
C MET A 296 -5.50 -15.81 -24.61
N ALA A 297 -4.27 -15.30 -24.72
CA ALA A 297 -3.07 -16.03 -24.34
C ALA A 297 -3.03 -16.30 -22.84
N ALA A 298 -3.36 -15.32 -22.02
CA ALA A 298 -3.45 -15.48 -20.58
C ALA A 298 -4.48 -16.52 -20.15
N SER A 299 -5.65 -16.54 -20.82
CA SER A 299 -6.70 -17.54 -20.56
C SER A 299 -6.26 -18.95 -20.98
N ALA A 300 -5.62 -19.08 -22.14
CA ALA A 300 -5.11 -20.36 -22.62
C ALA A 300 -4.04 -20.93 -21.67
N LEU A 301 -3.06 -20.09 -21.24
CA LEU A 301 -2.03 -20.50 -20.30
C LEU A 301 -2.63 -20.96 -18.96
N ARG A 302 -3.64 -20.25 -18.47
CA ARG A 302 -4.34 -20.62 -17.23
C ARG A 302 -5.07 -21.95 -17.38
N LEU A 303 -5.74 -22.17 -18.50
CA LEU A 303 -6.44 -23.41 -18.79
C LEU A 303 -5.48 -24.59 -18.86
N ILE A 304 -4.32 -24.41 -19.49
CA ILE A 304 -3.25 -25.43 -19.52
C ILE A 304 -2.76 -25.74 -18.11
N ARG A 305 -2.55 -24.74 -17.23
CA ARG A 305 -2.13 -24.99 -15.83
C ARG A 305 -3.17 -25.81 -15.06
N TYR A 306 -4.46 -25.48 -15.18
CA TYR A 306 -5.53 -26.28 -14.57
C TYR A 306 -5.56 -27.70 -15.11
N PHE A 307 -5.40 -27.85 -16.42
CA PHE A 307 -5.34 -29.18 -17.05
C PHE A 307 -4.14 -29.98 -16.55
N CYS A 308 -2.94 -29.39 -16.53
CA CYS A 308 -1.75 -30.05 -16.00
C CYS A 308 -1.91 -30.47 -14.54
N ALA A 309 -2.49 -29.58 -13.69
CA ALA A 309 -2.75 -29.91 -12.30
C ALA A 309 -3.74 -31.09 -12.16
N ALA A 310 -4.82 -31.09 -12.95
CA ALA A 310 -5.78 -32.19 -12.96
C ALA A 310 -5.12 -33.50 -13.40
N VAL A 311 -4.32 -33.48 -14.47
CA VAL A 311 -3.57 -34.67 -14.94
C VAL A 311 -2.62 -35.17 -13.87
N THR A 312 -1.82 -34.27 -13.25
CA THR A 312 -0.86 -34.65 -12.20
C THR A 312 -1.56 -35.31 -11.01
N LEU A 313 -2.75 -34.82 -10.65
CA LEU A 313 -3.52 -35.36 -9.52
C LEU A 313 -4.18 -36.69 -9.85
N LEU A 314 -4.73 -36.83 -11.05
CA LEU A 314 -5.50 -38.03 -11.46
C LEU A 314 -4.65 -39.16 -12.04
N LEU A 315 -3.53 -38.82 -12.69
CA LEU A 315 -2.71 -39.81 -13.42
C LEU A 315 -2.19 -40.96 -12.56
N PRO A 316 -1.69 -40.74 -11.33
CA PRO A 316 -1.25 -41.85 -10.46
C PRO A 316 -2.40 -42.81 -10.11
N GLY A 317 -3.55 -42.25 -9.78
CA GLY A 317 -4.76 -43.06 -9.48
C GLY A 317 -5.25 -43.84 -10.70
N LEU A 318 -5.26 -43.19 -11.87
CA LEU A 318 -5.64 -43.84 -13.14
C LEU A 318 -4.64 -44.95 -13.51
N TYR A 319 -3.34 -44.72 -13.33
CA TYR A 319 -2.31 -45.75 -13.56
C TYR A 319 -2.53 -46.96 -12.68
N ILE A 320 -2.76 -46.80 -11.38
CA ILE A 320 -3.04 -47.89 -10.46
C ILE A 320 -4.33 -48.64 -10.87
N ALA A 321 -5.38 -47.88 -11.19
CA ALA A 321 -6.65 -48.45 -11.62
C ALA A 321 -6.51 -49.32 -12.87
N LEU A 322 -5.77 -48.85 -13.87
CA LEU A 322 -5.55 -49.59 -15.11
C LEU A 322 -4.65 -50.80 -14.90
N VAL A 323 -3.50 -50.64 -14.22
CA VAL A 323 -2.54 -51.72 -14.06
C VAL A 323 -3.02 -52.81 -13.09
N THR A 324 -3.70 -52.42 -12.02
CA THR A 324 -4.07 -53.37 -10.97
C THR A 324 -5.46 -53.96 -11.18
N TYR A 325 -6.44 -53.20 -11.65
CA TYR A 325 -7.83 -53.60 -11.71
C TYR A 325 -8.34 -53.92 -13.13
N HIS A 326 -7.68 -53.32 -14.15
CA HIS A 326 -8.08 -53.48 -15.56
C HIS A 326 -6.89 -53.76 -16.49
N PRO A 327 -6.08 -54.81 -16.23
CA PRO A 327 -4.91 -55.11 -17.06
C PRO A 327 -5.29 -55.41 -18.53
N GLU A 328 -6.52 -55.89 -18.77
CA GLU A 328 -7.07 -56.11 -20.10
C GLU A 328 -7.24 -54.83 -20.95
N ALA A 329 -7.32 -53.66 -20.33
CA ALA A 329 -7.40 -52.39 -21.05
C ALA A 329 -6.06 -51.90 -21.59
N ILE A 330 -4.95 -52.51 -21.17
CA ILE A 330 -3.59 -52.16 -21.63
C ILE A 330 -3.30 -52.87 -22.92
N PRO A 331 -3.03 -52.15 -24.04
CA PRO A 331 -2.61 -52.80 -25.30
C PRO A 331 -1.37 -53.63 -25.06
N GLY A 332 -1.37 -54.91 -25.46
CA GLY A 332 -0.29 -55.89 -25.21
C GLY A 332 1.11 -55.54 -25.79
N LYS A 333 1.23 -54.35 -26.42
CA LYS A 333 2.54 -53.77 -26.81
C LYS A 333 3.15 -52.86 -25.75
N LEU A 334 2.41 -52.56 -24.68
CA LEU A 334 2.81 -51.66 -23.57
C LEU A 334 2.83 -52.41 -22.21
N ALA A 335 2.48 -53.69 -22.19
CA ALA A 335 2.55 -54.57 -21.03
C ALA A 335 3.94 -55.16 -20.85
#